data_edd64412c41a55c4991136c0b3b88e36
#
_entry.id   edd64412c41a55c4991136c0b3b88e36
#
_cell.length_a   1.000
_cell.length_b   1.000
_cell.length_c   1.000
_cell.angle_alpha   90.00
_cell.angle_beta   90.00
_cell.angle_gamma   90.00
#
_symmetry.space_group_name_H-M   'P 1'
#
loop_
_entity.id
_entity.type
_entity.pdbx_description
1 polymer ?
#
loop_
_entity_poly.entity_id
_entity_poly.type
_entity_poly.pdbx_seq_one_letter_code
_entity_poly.pdbx_strand_id
1 'polypeptide(L)'
;MVKLIDYGDKPLAHGTVFRCTKAEWPYENSVDYLLCDLPGGLGFVVCSGYKAGLVYCIFPSEAYAPDTLMLNPKWIRDHWMKWGYSDCPLDDVYIGEIASMELIGPRQGNIQE
;
A
#
# COMPACT_ATOMS: atom_id res chain seq x y z
N MET A 1 -10.37 -0.19 7.35
CA MET A 1 -9.64 -0.92 6.29
C MET A 1 -10.37 -2.21 5.96
N VAL A 2 -10.25 -2.66 4.74
CA VAL A 2 -10.81 -3.93 4.31
C VAL A 2 -9.68 -4.82 3.81
N LYS A 3 -9.90 -6.13 3.84
CA LYS A 3 -8.90 -7.06 3.31
C LYS A 3 -8.82 -6.93 1.79
N LEU A 4 -7.60 -7.00 1.28
CA LEU A 4 -7.38 -6.91 -0.16
C LEU A 4 -8.12 -8.03 -0.91
N ILE A 5 -8.17 -9.23 -0.34
CA ILE A 5 -8.86 -10.36 -0.97
C ILE A 5 -10.37 -10.13 -1.07
N ASP A 6 -10.93 -9.27 -0.21
CA ASP A 6 -12.39 -9.00 -0.20
C ASP A 6 -12.74 -7.68 -0.88
N TYR A 7 -11.77 -6.97 -1.42
CA TYR A 7 -11.99 -5.60 -1.88
C TYR A 7 -12.86 -5.49 -3.15
N GLY A 8 -12.74 -6.42 -4.03
CA GLY A 8 -13.41 -6.36 -5.33
C GLY A 8 -12.49 -5.81 -6.41
N ASP A 9 -13.08 -5.20 -7.44
CA ASP A 9 -12.32 -4.88 -8.65
C ASP A 9 -12.23 -3.41 -8.99
N LYS A 10 -12.68 -2.53 -8.10
CA LYS A 10 -12.58 -1.09 -8.35
C LYS A 10 -11.11 -0.67 -8.35
N PRO A 11 -10.65 0.04 -9.40
CA PRO A 11 -9.24 0.46 -9.46
C PRO A 11 -8.81 1.24 -8.22
N LEU A 12 -7.56 1.07 -7.86
CA LEU A 12 -6.97 1.69 -6.66
C LEU A 12 -6.13 2.89 -7.06
N ALA A 13 -6.48 4.06 -6.55
CA ALA A 13 -5.78 5.30 -6.85
C ALA A 13 -4.56 5.46 -5.96
N HIS A 14 -3.63 6.33 -6.38
CA HIS A 14 -2.54 6.74 -5.50
C HIS A 14 -3.12 7.28 -4.18
N GLY A 15 -2.40 7.10 -3.11
CA GLY A 15 -2.90 7.43 -1.77
C GLY A 15 -3.51 6.25 -1.04
N THR A 16 -3.77 5.14 -1.74
CA THR A 16 -4.21 3.92 -1.09
C THR A 16 -3.08 3.33 -0.26
N VAL A 17 -3.38 2.91 0.97
CA VAL A 17 -2.41 2.31 1.86
C VAL A 17 -2.67 0.81 1.92
N PHE A 18 -1.59 0.04 1.79
CA PHE A 18 -1.62 -1.42 1.93
C PHE A 18 -0.92 -1.76 3.23
N ARG A 19 -1.65 -2.32 4.18
CA ARG A 19 -1.09 -2.72 5.47
C ARG A 19 -0.85 -4.22 5.48
N CYS A 20 0.41 -4.59 5.61
CA CYS A 20 0.82 -5.97 5.80
C CYS A 20 0.86 -6.23 7.28
N THR A 21 -0.10 -7.01 7.78
CA THR A 21 -0.24 -7.24 9.21
C THR A 21 0.68 -8.34 9.74
N LYS A 22 1.43 -8.98 8.84
CA LYS A 22 2.47 -9.94 9.21
C LYS A 22 3.78 -9.43 8.64
N ALA A 23 4.78 -9.27 9.49
CA ALA A 23 6.11 -8.84 9.06
C ALA A 23 7.13 -9.71 9.75
N GLU A 24 8.11 -10.20 8.98
CA GLU A 24 9.18 -11.03 9.50
C GLU A 24 10.32 -10.22 10.09
N TRP A 25 10.13 -8.94 10.21
CA TRP A 25 11.16 -8.05 10.68
C TRP A 25 11.17 -8.01 12.21
N PRO A 26 12.34 -8.06 12.85
CA PRO A 26 12.39 -8.20 14.31
C PRO A 26 11.85 -7.01 15.10
N TYR A 27 11.70 -5.86 14.47
CA TYR A 27 11.32 -4.65 15.19
C TYR A 27 9.92 -4.17 14.88
N GLU A 28 9.16 -4.90 14.07
CA GLU A 28 7.85 -4.44 13.68
C GLU A 28 6.89 -5.61 13.42
N ASN A 29 5.63 -5.37 13.75
CA ASN A 29 4.59 -6.38 13.57
C ASN A 29 3.79 -6.16 12.29
N SER A 30 3.90 -4.99 11.70
CA SER A 30 3.21 -4.67 10.45
C SER A 30 4.03 -3.66 9.66
N VAL A 31 3.79 -3.63 8.35
CA VAL A 31 4.44 -2.68 7.44
C VAL A 31 3.38 -2.09 6.54
N ASP A 32 3.40 -0.77 6.38
CA ASP A 32 2.48 -0.07 5.51
C ASP A 32 3.20 0.38 4.25
N TYR A 33 2.53 0.17 3.11
CA TYR A 33 3.00 0.65 1.82
C TYR A 33 2.00 1.67 1.29
N LEU A 34 2.50 2.78 0.78
CA LEU A 34 1.68 3.81 0.16
C LEU A 34 1.77 3.67 -1.35
N LEU A 35 0.62 3.57 -2.00
CA LEU A 35 0.57 3.57 -3.46
C LEU A 35 0.78 5.00 -3.94
N CYS A 36 1.80 5.23 -4.74
CA CYS A 36 2.22 6.56 -5.16
C CYS A 36 2.46 6.65 -6.66
N ASP A 37 2.29 7.87 -7.20
CA ASP A 37 2.81 8.19 -8.52
C ASP A 37 4.27 8.60 -8.35
N LEU A 38 5.17 7.80 -8.88
CA LEU A 38 6.60 7.99 -8.76
C LEU A 38 7.22 8.30 -10.11
N PRO A 39 8.41 8.90 -10.14
CA PRO A 39 9.15 8.94 -11.39
C PRO A 39 9.32 7.52 -11.92
N GLY A 40 8.85 7.27 -13.11
CA GLY A 40 8.88 5.93 -13.70
C GLY A 40 7.56 5.18 -13.62
N GLY A 41 6.60 5.64 -12.83
CA GLY A 41 5.27 5.04 -12.80
C GLY A 41 4.70 4.84 -11.41
N LEU A 42 3.57 4.19 -11.37
CA LEU A 42 2.89 3.87 -10.13
C LEU A 42 3.70 2.84 -9.35
N GLY A 43 3.82 3.02 -8.05
CA GLY A 43 4.58 2.08 -7.24
C GLY A 43 4.26 2.20 -5.76
N PHE A 44 5.01 1.44 -4.96
CA PHE A 44 4.90 1.44 -3.51
C PHE A 44 6.07 2.17 -2.85
N VAL A 45 5.74 2.98 -1.84
CA VAL A 45 6.72 3.54 -0.91
C VAL A 45 6.40 2.98 0.46
N VAL A 46 7.43 2.53 1.17
CA VAL A 46 7.26 2.07 2.55
C VAL A 46 6.94 3.31 3.40
N CYS A 47 5.84 3.30 4.12
CA CYS A 47 5.45 4.47 4.89
C CYS A 47 5.36 4.23 6.40
N SER A 48 5.79 3.08 6.87
CA SER A 48 5.88 2.82 8.30
C SER A 48 7.08 1.92 8.58
N GLY A 49 7.51 1.91 9.84
CA GLY A 49 8.54 1.01 10.30
C GLY A 49 9.94 1.47 9.95
N TYR A 50 10.85 0.54 10.04
CA TYR A 50 12.28 0.79 9.93
C TYR A 50 12.69 1.35 8.55
N LYS A 51 12.02 0.90 7.50
CA LYS A 51 12.37 1.29 6.13
C LYS A 51 11.46 2.40 5.58
N ALA A 52 10.75 3.11 6.44
CA ALA A 52 9.84 4.16 6.00
C ALA A 52 10.56 5.18 5.12
N GLY A 53 9.92 5.53 4.01
CA GLY A 53 10.46 6.48 3.04
C GLY A 53 11.16 5.86 1.85
N LEU A 54 11.43 4.57 1.87
CA LEU A 54 12.10 3.91 0.75
C LEU A 54 11.09 3.50 -0.32
N VAL A 55 11.48 3.67 -1.58
CA VAL A 55 10.70 3.13 -2.69
C VAL A 55 10.85 1.61 -2.67
N TYR A 56 9.72 0.93 -2.59
CA TYR A 56 9.73 -0.52 -2.57
C TYR A 56 9.78 -1.12 -3.98
N CYS A 57 8.92 -0.62 -4.87
CA CYS A 57 8.89 -1.08 -6.25
C CYS A 57 8.16 -0.07 -7.13
N ILE A 58 8.37 -0.19 -8.44
CA ILE A 58 7.59 0.52 -9.45
C ILE A 58 6.96 -0.57 -10.31
N PHE A 59 5.64 -0.50 -10.46
CA PHE A 59 4.88 -1.53 -11.15
C PHE A 59 5.05 -1.49 -12.65
N PRO A 60 4.96 -2.64 -13.32
CA PRO A 60 4.96 -2.68 -14.78
C PRO A 60 3.62 -2.19 -15.33
N SER A 61 3.59 -1.93 -16.64
CA SER A 61 2.39 -1.41 -17.28
C SER A 61 1.18 -2.34 -17.15
N GLU A 62 1.41 -3.64 -17.04
CA GLU A 62 0.32 -4.63 -16.89
C GLU A 62 -0.43 -4.47 -15.58
N ALA A 63 0.16 -3.77 -14.60
CA ALA A 63 -0.47 -3.58 -13.30
C ALA A 63 -1.60 -2.56 -13.32
N TYR A 64 -1.68 -1.75 -14.36
CA TYR A 64 -2.68 -0.69 -14.42
C TYR A 64 -4.04 -1.25 -14.82
N ALA A 65 -5.09 -0.73 -14.19
CA ALA A 65 -6.45 -1.04 -14.61
C ALA A 65 -6.67 -0.45 -16.01
N PRO A 66 -7.44 -1.13 -16.87
CA PRO A 66 -7.63 -0.67 -18.25
C PRO A 66 -8.07 0.79 -18.34
N ASP A 67 -7.39 1.54 -19.22
CA ASP A 67 -7.70 2.95 -19.50
C ASP A 67 -7.59 3.87 -18.28
N THR A 68 -6.76 3.48 -17.31
CA THR A 68 -6.55 4.30 -16.11
C THR A 68 -5.07 4.40 -15.78
N LEU A 69 -4.75 5.31 -14.85
CA LEU A 69 -3.44 5.38 -14.21
C LEU A 69 -3.49 4.81 -12.79
N MET A 70 -4.43 3.92 -12.56
CA MET A 70 -4.67 3.33 -11.23
C MET A 70 -4.28 1.85 -11.24
N LEU A 71 -4.01 1.34 -10.04
CA LEU A 71 -3.63 -0.06 -9.88
C LEU A 71 -4.85 -0.97 -10.04
N ASN A 72 -4.67 -2.05 -10.77
CA ASN A 72 -5.68 -3.08 -10.94
C ASN A 72 -5.65 -4.02 -9.73
N PRO A 73 -6.72 -4.06 -8.91
CA PRO A 73 -6.72 -4.89 -7.71
C PRO A 73 -6.53 -6.37 -8.02
N LYS A 74 -7.14 -6.85 -9.09
CA LYS A 74 -6.98 -8.25 -9.49
C LYS A 74 -5.53 -8.56 -9.82
N TRP A 75 -4.87 -7.65 -10.52
CA TRP A 75 -3.47 -7.85 -10.88
C TRP A 75 -2.59 -7.96 -9.65
N ILE A 76 -2.74 -7.05 -8.69
CA ILE A 76 -1.89 -7.07 -7.48
C ILE A 76 -2.21 -8.29 -6.61
N ARG A 77 -3.47 -8.73 -6.53
CA ARG A 77 -3.81 -9.97 -5.81
C ARG A 77 -3.13 -11.17 -6.46
N ASP A 78 -3.18 -11.26 -7.79
CA ASP A 78 -2.61 -12.40 -8.52
C ASP A 78 -1.09 -12.41 -8.48
N HIS A 79 -0.47 -11.24 -8.27
CA HIS A 79 1.00 -11.11 -8.30
C HIS A 79 1.58 -10.69 -6.95
N TRP A 80 0.82 -10.84 -5.87
CA TRP A 80 1.24 -10.37 -4.55
C TRP A 80 2.57 -10.97 -4.11
N MET A 81 2.79 -12.25 -4.35
CA MET A 81 4.01 -12.93 -3.90
C MET A 81 5.26 -12.40 -4.60
N LYS A 82 5.10 -11.81 -5.77
CA LYS A 82 6.24 -11.25 -6.50
C LYS A 82 6.38 -9.76 -6.30
N TRP A 83 5.27 -9.02 -6.29
CA TRP A 83 5.29 -7.56 -6.30
C TRP A 83 4.93 -6.94 -4.95
N GLY A 84 4.27 -7.68 -4.08
CA GLY A 84 3.97 -7.23 -2.75
C GLY A 84 5.03 -7.69 -1.75
N TYR A 85 4.68 -7.65 -0.47
CA TYR A 85 5.60 -8.10 0.57
C TYR A 85 5.41 -9.60 0.76
N SER A 86 6.36 -10.38 0.25
CA SER A 86 6.21 -11.83 0.17
C SER A 86 6.14 -12.53 1.54
N ASP A 87 6.65 -11.89 2.59
CA ASP A 87 6.57 -12.44 3.94
C ASP A 87 5.19 -12.26 4.56
N CYS A 88 4.32 -11.49 3.92
CA CYS A 88 2.94 -11.29 4.38
C CYS A 88 2.00 -12.01 3.42
N PRO A 89 1.31 -13.06 3.87
CA PRO A 89 0.34 -13.73 3.01
C PRO A 89 -0.74 -12.77 2.54
N LEU A 90 -1.29 -13.01 1.36
CA LEU A 90 -2.33 -12.15 0.81
C LEU A 90 -3.51 -11.99 1.77
N ASP A 91 -3.87 -13.05 2.49
CA ASP A 91 -4.98 -13.01 3.46
C ASP A 91 -4.78 -12.00 4.58
N ASP A 92 -3.55 -11.58 4.82
CA ASP A 92 -3.21 -10.68 5.92
C ASP A 92 -2.93 -9.26 5.45
N VAL A 93 -3.29 -8.94 4.20
CA VAL A 93 -3.10 -7.60 3.63
C VAL A 93 -4.42 -6.84 3.69
N TYR A 94 -4.37 -5.63 4.26
CA TYR A 94 -5.53 -4.74 4.36
C TYR A 94 -5.26 -3.48 3.56
N ILE A 95 -6.31 -2.87 3.04
CA ILE A 95 -6.19 -1.62 2.29
C ILE A 95 -7.13 -0.56 2.87
N GLY A 96 -6.72 0.68 2.72
CA GLY A 96 -7.50 1.83 3.16
C GLY A 96 -6.97 3.09 2.50
N GLU A 97 -7.68 4.18 2.68
CA GLU A 97 -7.29 5.46 2.12
C GLU A 97 -6.42 6.23 3.11
N ILE A 98 -5.48 7.01 2.58
CA ILE A 98 -4.61 7.82 3.42
C ILE A 98 -5.38 8.86 4.24
N ALA A 99 -6.50 9.35 3.70
CA ALA A 99 -7.32 10.32 4.42
C ALA A 99 -7.80 9.78 5.77
N SER A 100 -8.12 8.48 5.83
CA SER A 100 -8.53 7.86 7.08
C SER A 100 -7.41 7.86 8.11
N MET A 101 -6.18 7.75 7.66
CA MET A 101 -5.01 7.76 8.53
C MET A 101 -4.73 9.16 9.06
N GLU A 102 -4.94 10.17 8.24
CA GLU A 102 -4.75 11.54 8.65
C GLU A 102 -5.69 11.95 9.77
N LEU A 103 -6.90 11.45 9.73
CA LEU A 103 -7.88 11.76 10.77
C LEU A 103 -7.50 11.16 12.11
N ILE A 104 -6.69 10.14 12.12
CA ILE A 104 -6.18 9.56 13.36
C ILE A 104 -5.06 10.40 13.94
N GLY A 105 -4.36 11.02 13.08
CA GLY A 105 -3.25 11.84 13.48
C GLY A 105 -3.71 13.01 14.27
N PRO A 106 -3.20 13.54 14.88
CA PRO A 106 -3.60 14.68 15.44
C PRO A 106 -2.94 15.74 15.23
N ARG A 107 -3.08 15.83 14.83
CA ARG A 107 -2.67 16.69 14.52
C ARG A 107 -2.87 17.64 15.24
N GLN A 108 -3.05 17.71 15.86
CA GLN A 108 -3.16 18.47 16.48
C GLN A 108 -2.23 18.96 17.03
N GLY A 109 -1.95 19.11 16.99
CA GLY A 109 -1.34 19.58 17.20
C GLY A 109 -0.66 20.13 17.12
N ASN A 110 -0.64 20.18 16.97
CA ASN A 110 -0.02 20.56 16.91
C ASN A 110 0.64 21.17 16.89
N ILE A 111 0.61 21.10 16.61
CA ILE A 111 1.19 21.53 16.50
C ILE A 111 1.61 22.42 16.42
N GLN A 112 1.45 22.77 16.40
CA GLN A 112 1.82 23.50 16.27
C GLN A 112 2.41 24.10 16.51
N GLU A 113 2.27 24.23 16.50
CA GLU A 113 2.76 24.61 16.66
C GLU A 113 3.16 24.99 16.85
#